data_88c4a7c88131660c04a281f905f8a12d
#
_entry.id   88c4a7c88131660c04a281f905f8a12d
#
_cell.length_a   1.000
_cell.length_b   1.000
_cell.length_c   1.000
_cell.angle_alpha   90.00
_cell.angle_beta   90.00
_cell.angle_gamma   90.00
#
_symmetry.space_group_name_H-M   'P 1'
#
loop_
_entity.id
_entity.type
_entity.pdbx_description
1 polymer ?
#
loop_
_entity_poly.entity_id
_entity_poly.type
_entity_poly.pdbx_seq_one_letter_code
_entity_poly.pdbx_strand_id
1 'polypeptide(L)'
;AEDITFTDEIRGKITISSAVIDDKVLVKADGLPTYHLANVVDDYGMEISHVIRGEEWLPSAPLHIMLYRAFGWDAPKFAHLSLILKPTGNGKLSKRDGDAGGFPVFPIEWKDPKTGKIASGYRERGYEPEAFINMLLMLGWNPGDERELFTIEEASKIFSLDKVVKSGARFSPDKARWFNEQYLRAKQPAELVPALTELASFNGIDLNGVNAEVVLRLMLERVSFLHEVLDAKWLFGAPLKEDFDGKMVRKKWKPETVGYMTDLKSMLSNVEPFKADDIEAQFKENALSFGQVLLPFRLALTGSGGGPSMFDFAEFLGLEKTLERIDYGIGVIENILLEE
;
A
#
# COMPACT_ATOMS: atom_id res chain seq x y z
N ALA A 1 -10.38 47.45 20.37
CA ALA A 1 -9.83 46.39 19.51
C ALA A 1 -8.31 46.57 19.43
N GLU A 2 -7.57 45.48 19.53
CA GLU A 2 -6.11 45.43 19.38
C GLU A 2 -5.73 44.42 18.31
N ASP A 3 -4.54 44.57 17.77
CA ASP A 3 -3.98 43.60 16.86
C ASP A 3 -3.23 42.52 17.63
N ILE A 4 -3.68 41.28 17.48
CA ILE A 4 -3.03 40.09 18.06
C ILE A 4 -2.04 39.55 17.05
N THR A 5 -0.76 39.72 17.37
CA THR A 5 0.34 39.23 16.51
C THR A 5 1.04 38.06 17.19
N PHE A 6 1.32 37.02 16.40
CA PHE A 6 2.10 35.86 16.82
C PHE A 6 2.90 35.31 15.63
N THR A 7 3.89 34.47 15.93
CA THR A 7 4.66 33.76 14.91
C THR A 7 4.22 32.32 14.89
N ASP A 8 3.81 31.85 13.70
CA ASP A 8 3.56 30.45 13.41
C ASP A 8 4.82 29.86 12.77
N GLU A 9 5.31 28.74 13.28
CA GLU A 9 6.57 28.12 12.83
C GLU A 9 6.54 27.75 11.34
N ILE A 10 5.35 27.50 10.77
CA ILE A 10 5.19 27.15 9.35
C ILE A 10 4.77 28.38 8.52
N ARG A 11 3.78 29.13 9.01
CA ARG A 11 3.13 30.23 8.26
C ARG A 11 3.85 31.57 8.40
N GLY A 12 4.72 31.68 9.41
CA GLY A 12 5.43 32.93 9.73
C GLY A 12 4.58 33.88 10.57
N LYS A 13 4.86 35.17 10.48
CA LYS A 13 4.18 36.22 11.27
C LYS A 13 2.75 36.39 10.82
N ILE A 14 1.80 36.25 11.76
CA ILE A 14 0.36 36.39 11.56
C ILE A 14 -0.14 37.50 12.47
N THR A 15 -0.97 38.40 11.93
CA THR A 15 -1.62 39.46 12.69
C THR A 15 -3.12 39.43 12.40
N ILE A 16 -3.92 39.34 13.45
CA ILE A 16 -5.39 39.30 13.36
C ILE A 16 -5.95 40.31 14.35
N SER A 17 -6.86 41.18 13.90
CA SER A 17 -7.54 42.14 14.78
C SER A 17 -8.50 41.43 15.73
N SER A 18 -8.44 41.77 17.01
CA SER A 18 -9.38 41.26 18.01
C SER A 18 -10.84 41.61 17.71
N ALA A 19 -11.08 42.63 16.87
CA ALA A 19 -12.42 43.02 16.45
C ALA A 19 -13.19 41.96 15.66
N VAL A 20 -12.47 40.99 15.05
CA VAL A 20 -13.10 39.90 14.31
C VAL A 20 -13.28 38.62 15.15
N ILE A 21 -12.91 38.66 16.42
CA ILE A 21 -13.04 37.52 17.34
C ILE A 21 -14.41 37.63 18.03
N ASP A 22 -15.27 36.65 17.76
CA ASP A 22 -16.57 36.54 18.41
C ASP A 22 -16.44 36.13 19.88
N ASP A 23 -17.41 36.54 20.70
CA ASP A 23 -17.59 36.00 22.05
C ASP A 23 -17.87 34.49 21.98
N LYS A 24 -16.99 33.70 22.56
CA LYS A 24 -17.09 32.22 22.54
C LYS A 24 -17.50 31.71 23.92
N VAL A 25 -18.37 30.71 23.94
CA VAL A 25 -18.65 29.96 25.16
C VAL A 25 -17.39 29.18 25.54
N LEU A 26 -16.79 29.46 26.68
CA LEU A 26 -15.60 28.76 27.20
C LEU A 26 -16.00 27.64 28.14
N VAL A 27 -17.06 27.83 28.94
CA VAL A 27 -17.63 26.80 29.82
C VAL A 27 -19.10 26.63 29.47
N LYS A 28 -19.54 25.41 29.25
CA LYS A 28 -20.92 25.07 28.95
C LYS A 28 -21.80 25.13 30.22
N ALA A 29 -23.11 25.13 30.04
CA ALA A 29 -24.06 25.16 31.17
C ALA A 29 -23.94 23.94 32.10
N ASP A 30 -23.44 22.83 31.61
CA ASP A 30 -23.17 21.61 32.38
C ASP A 30 -21.85 21.67 33.17
N GLY A 31 -21.12 22.79 33.14
CA GLY A 31 -19.84 23.00 33.82
C GLY A 31 -18.62 22.44 33.08
N LEU A 32 -18.80 21.79 31.93
CA LEU A 32 -17.69 21.28 31.14
C LEU A 32 -17.09 22.38 30.24
N PRO A 33 -15.75 22.43 30.08
CA PRO A 33 -15.11 23.38 29.18
C PRO A 33 -15.44 23.04 27.71
N THR A 34 -15.43 24.08 26.89
CA THR A 34 -15.35 23.88 25.43
C THR A 34 -13.91 23.60 25.03
N TYR A 35 -13.72 23.14 23.78
CA TYR A 35 -12.42 22.87 23.23
C TYR A 35 -11.40 24.01 23.44
N HIS A 36 -11.81 25.25 23.25
CA HIS A 36 -10.91 26.40 23.35
C HIS A 36 -10.29 26.57 24.74
N LEU A 37 -11.10 26.41 25.77
CA LEU A 37 -10.60 26.50 27.14
C LEU A 37 -9.83 25.25 27.54
N ALA A 38 -10.37 24.08 27.24
CA ALA A 38 -9.75 22.80 27.56
C ALA A 38 -8.34 22.68 26.94
N ASN A 39 -8.22 22.99 25.62
CA ASN A 39 -6.95 22.95 24.94
C ASN A 39 -5.87 23.82 25.58
N VAL A 40 -6.20 25.09 25.92
CA VAL A 40 -5.22 26.00 26.52
C VAL A 40 -4.79 25.53 27.91
N VAL A 41 -5.75 25.05 28.74
CA VAL A 41 -5.45 24.58 30.10
C VAL A 41 -4.65 23.29 30.08
N ASP A 42 -5.03 22.35 29.22
CA ASP A 42 -4.35 21.06 29.12
C ASP A 42 -2.93 21.22 28.53
N ASP A 43 -2.78 22.02 27.48
CA ASP A 43 -1.47 22.30 26.87
C ASP A 43 -0.52 22.96 27.88
N TYR A 44 -1.01 23.90 28.68
CA TYR A 44 -0.20 24.53 29.73
C TYR A 44 0.15 23.53 30.83
N GLY A 45 -0.86 22.80 31.35
CA GLY A 45 -0.66 21.84 32.43
C GLY A 45 0.23 20.65 32.05
N MET A 46 0.26 20.30 30.77
CA MET A 46 1.11 19.24 30.20
C MET A 46 2.47 19.76 29.69
N GLU A 47 2.75 21.05 29.87
CA GLU A 47 4.02 21.68 29.42
C GLU A 47 4.28 21.50 27.92
N ILE A 48 3.22 21.60 27.07
CA ILE A 48 3.34 21.46 25.62
C ILE A 48 4.16 22.63 25.07
N SER A 49 5.28 22.33 24.44
CA SER A 49 6.18 23.32 23.85
C SER A 49 5.71 23.82 22.48
N HIS A 50 5.08 22.94 21.68
CA HIS A 50 4.62 23.23 20.33
C HIS A 50 3.22 22.66 20.10
N VAL A 51 2.28 23.49 19.70
CA VAL A 51 0.94 23.08 19.24
C VAL A 51 0.99 22.89 17.74
N ILE A 52 1.04 21.62 17.30
CA ILE A 52 1.05 21.25 15.87
C ILE A 52 -0.34 20.73 15.51
N ARG A 53 -1.02 21.41 14.57
CA ARG A 53 -2.40 21.05 14.19
C ARG A 53 -2.73 21.50 12.77
N GLY A 54 -3.88 21.09 12.24
CA GLY A 54 -4.35 21.51 10.92
C GLY A 54 -4.67 23.01 10.84
N GLU A 55 -4.46 23.60 9.67
CA GLU A 55 -4.69 25.03 9.42
C GLU A 55 -6.15 25.49 9.61
N GLU A 56 -7.11 24.57 9.66
CA GLU A 56 -8.50 24.86 9.99
C GLU A 56 -8.67 25.47 11.39
N TRP A 57 -7.67 25.29 12.27
CA TRP A 57 -7.63 25.85 13.61
C TRP A 57 -6.93 27.22 13.69
N LEU A 58 -6.31 27.68 12.58
CA LEU A 58 -5.61 28.96 12.55
C LEU A 58 -6.50 30.15 12.96
N PRO A 59 -7.79 30.23 12.55
CA PRO A 59 -8.69 31.29 13.00
C PRO A 59 -8.94 31.31 14.52
N SER A 60 -8.70 30.21 15.23
CA SER A 60 -8.85 30.11 16.69
C SER A 60 -7.59 30.48 17.46
N ALA A 61 -6.43 30.57 16.79
CA ALA A 61 -5.17 30.87 17.47
C ALA A 61 -5.17 32.20 18.23
N PRO A 62 -5.75 33.32 17.71
CA PRO A 62 -5.81 34.56 18.46
C PRO A 62 -6.61 34.46 19.78
N LEU A 63 -7.73 33.72 19.78
CA LEU A 63 -8.49 33.42 20.99
C LEU A 63 -7.65 32.67 22.02
N HIS A 64 -6.90 31.65 21.58
CA HIS A 64 -6.03 30.87 22.47
C HIS A 64 -4.93 31.77 23.07
N ILE A 65 -4.31 32.63 22.28
CA ILE A 65 -3.30 33.61 22.76
C ILE A 65 -3.90 34.55 23.78
N MET A 66 -5.13 35.05 23.56
CA MET A 66 -5.83 35.89 24.56
C MET A 66 -6.08 35.11 25.85
N LEU A 67 -6.43 33.82 25.79
CA LEU A 67 -6.62 32.99 26.98
C LEU A 67 -5.30 32.80 27.75
N TYR A 68 -4.18 32.49 27.08
CA TYR A 68 -2.86 32.44 27.71
C TYR A 68 -2.52 33.75 28.43
N ARG A 69 -2.74 34.88 27.76
CA ARG A 69 -2.53 36.22 28.36
C ARG A 69 -3.43 36.46 29.57
N ALA A 70 -4.72 36.10 29.49
CA ALA A 70 -5.67 36.26 30.56
C ALA A 70 -5.33 35.43 31.82
N PHE A 71 -4.75 34.26 31.65
CA PHE A 71 -4.24 33.41 32.72
C PHE A 71 -2.85 33.85 33.23
N GLY A 72 -2.17 34.77 32.54
CA GLY A 72 -0.79 35.14 32.87
C GLY A 72 0.23 34.06 32.51
N TRP A 73 -0.09 33.23 31.53
CA TRP A 73 0.74 32.12 31.07
C TRP A 73 1.46 32.48 29.78
N ASP A 74 2.67 31.91 29.61
CA ASP A 74 3.38 31.96 28.34
C ASP A 74 2.72 30.99 27.33
N ALA A 75 2.46 31.46 26.11
CA ALA A 75 1.87 30.66 25.08
C ALA A 75 2.94 29.72 24.44
N PRO A 76 2.59 28.49 24.09
CA PRO A 76 3.47 27.62 23.33
C PRO A 76 3.70 28.16 21.92
N LYS A 77 4.65 27.58 21.20
CA LYS A 77 4.80 27.83 19.77
C LYS A 77 3.68 27.17 18.99
N PHE A 78 3.24 27.81 17.91
CA PHE A 78 2.19 27.27 17.04
C PHE A 78 2.76 26.86 15.69
N ALA A 79 2.27 25.75 15.15
CA ALA A 79 2.59 25.27 13.82
C ALA A 79 1.33 24.73 13.14
N HIS A 80 0.80 25.47 12.16
CA HIS A 80 -0.43 25.09 11.46
C HIS A 80 -0.10 24.42 10.12
N LEU A 81 -0.31 23.09 10.09
CA LEU A 81 -0.11 22.22 8.93
C LEU A 81 -1.18 22.49 7.86
N SER A 82 -0.78 22.39 6.61
CA SER A 82 -1.69 22.46 5.47
C SER A 82 -2.67 21.28 5.45
N LEU A 83 -3.83 21.49 4.81
CA LEU A 83 -4.82 20.42 4.62
C LEU A 83 -4.28 19.31 3.72
N ILE A 84 -4.67 18.09 4.02
CA ILE A 84 -4.56 16.99 3.07
C ILE A 84 -5.74 17.12 2.09
N LEU A 85 -5.42 17.25 0.81
CA LEU A 85 -6.38 17.46 -0.26
C LEU A 85 -6.80 16.11 -0.89
N LYS A 86 -8.01 16.10 -1.46
CA LYS A 86 -8.56 14.96 -2.20
C LYS A 86 -7.64 14.51 -3.34
N PRO A 87 -7.67 13.23 -3.74
CA PRO A 87 -6.97 12.74 -4.94
C PRO A 87 -7.37 13.49 -6.20
N THR A 88 -8.67 13.78 -6.35
CA THR A 88 -9.24 14.49 -7.48
C THR A 88 -10.12 15.66 -7.03
N GLY A 89 -10.17 16.71 -7.84
CA GLY A 89 -10.95 17.92 -7.52
C GLY A 89 -10.28 18.77 -6.44
N ASN A 90 -11.05 19.65 -5.82
CA ASN A 90 -10.60 20.59 -4.80
C ASN A 90 -11.20 20.27 -3.44
N GLY A 91 -10.49 20.68 -2.38
CA GLY A 91 -10.93 20.61 -1.00
C GLY A 91 -10.25 19.54 -0.16
N LYS A 92 -10.56 19.56 1.14
CA LYS A 92 -10.00 18.66 2.16
C LYS A 92 -10.44 17.24 1.93
N LEU A 93 -9.50 16.30 2.08
CA LEU A 93 -9.78 14.86 2.10
C LEU A 93 -10.73 14.52 3.25
N SER A 94 -11.75 13.73 2.95
CA SER A 94 -12.76 13.30 3.92
C SER A 94 -12.97 11.78 3.89
N LYS A 95 -13.66 11.26 4.92
CA LYS A 95 -14.06 9.84 4.97
C LYS A 95 -14.85 9.40 3.74
N ARG A 96 -15.73 10.29 3.21
CA ARG A 96 -16.54 10.01 2.01
C ARG A 96 -15.70 9.84 0.76
N ASP A 97 -14.57 10.55 0.69
CA ASP A 97 -13.65 10.42 -0.44
C ASP A 97 -12.94 9.05 -0.41
N GLY A 98 -12.59 8.54 0.76
CA GLY A 98 -12.08 7.18 0.94
C GLY A 98 -13.09 6.11 0.54
N ASP A 99 -14.34 6.25 1.00
CA ASP A 99 -15.45 5.34 0.63
C ASP A 99 -15.67 5.31 -0.90
N ALA A 100 -15.68 6.48 -1.54
CA ALA A 100 -15.89 6.60 -2.98
C ALA A 100 -14.70 6.16 -3.82
N GLY A 101 -13.48 6.37 -3.32
CA GLY A 101 -12.23 6.03 -4.01
C GLY A 101 -11.69 4.64 -3.68
N GLY A 102 -12.31 3.91 -2.77
CA GLY A 102 -11.91 2.56 -2.37
C GLY A 102 -10.60 2.47 -1.59
N PHE A 103 -10.13 3.57 -1.00
CA PHE A 103 -8.92 3.62 -0.18
C PHE A 103 -9.24 3.90 1.30
N PRO A 104 -8.44 3.37 2.25
CA PRO A 104 -8.67 3.58 3.67
C PRO A 104 -8.36 5.03 4.09
N VAL A 105 -9.03 5.49 5.14
CA VAL A 105 -8.79 6.81 5.77
C VAL A 105 -8.32 6.63 7.21
N PHE A 106 -8.65 5.51 7.83
CA PHE A 106 -8.26 5.21 9.20
C PHE A 106 -7.01 4.33 9.23
N PRO A 107 -6.15 4.46 10.25
CA PRO A 107 -5.00 3.56 10.43
C PRO A 107 -5.41 2.10 10.63
N ILE A 108 -6.50 1.90 11.40
CA ILE A 108 -7.07 0.58 11.71
C ILE A 108 -8.57 0.58 11.41
N GLU A 109 -9.16 -0.59 11.31
CA GLU A 109 -10.61 -0.74 11.15
C GLU A 109 -11.38 0.08 12.18
N TRP A 110 -12.39 0.79 11.73
CA TRP A 110 -13.26 1.56 12.58
C TRP A 110 -14.72 1.21 12.34
N LYS A 111 -15.41 0.85 13.42
CA LYS A 111 -16.83 0.57 13.42
C LYS A 111 -17.60 1.79 13.94
N ASP A 112 -18.46 2.35 13.12
CA ASP A 112 -19.31 3.47 13.51
C ASP A 112 -20.27 3.05 14.64
N PRO A 113 -20.16 3.65 15.84
CA PRO A 113 -20.98 3.25 16.98
C PRO A 113 -22.48 3.54 16.81
N LYS A 114 -22.85 4.43 15.88
CA LYS A 114 -24.25 4.81 15.63
C LYS A 114 -24.88 3.97 14.54
N THR A 115 -24.16 3.69 13.48
CA THR A 115 -24.68 3.01 12.29
C THR A 115 -24.25 1.56 12.18
N GLY A 116 -23.23 1.14 12.93
CA GLY A 116 -22.61 -0.17 12.82
C GLY A 116 -21.77 -0.37 11.56
N LYS A 117 -21.70 0.64 10.67
CA LYS A 117 -20.91 0.56 9.43
C LYS A 117 -19.43 0.40 9.76
N ILE A 118 -18.78 -0.55 9.11
CA ILE A 118 -17.34 -0.82 9.23
C ILE A 118 -16.61 -0.08 8.12
N ALA A 119 -15.57 0.69 8.49
CA ALA A 119 -14.61 1.27 7.58
C ALA A 119 -13.27 0.54 7.77
N SER A 120 -12.78 -0.09 6.71
CA SER A 120 -11.48 -0.77 6.72
C SER A 120 -10.34 0.22 6.93
N GLY A 121 -9.35 -0.17 7.74
CA GLY A 121 -8.14 0.61 7.98
C GLY A 121 -7.01 0.26 7.02
N TYR A 122 -5.92 1.04 7.11
CA TYR A 122 -4.69 0.76 6.35
C TYR A 122 -4.11 -0.62 6.72
N ARG A 123 -4.12 -0.98 8.03
CA ARG A 123 -3.66 -2.28 8.52
C ARG A 123 -4.45 -3.43 7.88
N GLU A 124 -5.77 -3.36 7.87
CA GLU A 124 -6.65 -4.40 7.33
C GLU A 124 -6.57 -4.49 5.79
N ARG A 125 -6.11 -3.42 5.14
CA ARG A 125 -5.79 -3.42 3.71
C ARG A 125 -4.39 -3.96 3.40
N GLY A 126 -3.61 -4.31 4.43
CA GLY A 126 -2.30 -4.93 4.27
C GLY A 126 -1.15 -3.93 4.07
N TYR A 127 -1.34 -2.67 4.47
CA TYR A 127 -0.23 -1.71 4.48
C TYR A 127 0.74 -2.03 5.61
N GLU A 128 2.04 -2.05 5.28
CA GLU A 128 3.12 -2.14 6.25
C GLU A 128 3.16 -0.87 7.11
N PRO A 129 3.38 -0.98 8.45
CA PRO A 129 3.42 0.19 9.33
C PRO A 129 4.44 1.24 8.89
N GLU A 130 5.62 0.80 8.46
CA GLU A 130 6.71 1.67 8.01
C GLU A 130 6.32 2.42 6.72
N ALA A 131 5.65 1.74 5.78
CA ALA A 131 5.15 2.33 4.56
C ALA A 131 4.09 3.41 4.85
N PHE A 132 3.18 3.12 5.79
CA PHE A 132 2.16 4.05 6.23
C PHE A 132 2.75 5.31 6.88
N ILE A 133 3.73 5.15 7.77
CA ILE A 133 4.44 6.27 8.40
C ILE A 133 5.17 7.12 7.35
N ASN A 134 5.89 6.48 6.42
CA ASN A 134 6.62 7.20 5.37
C ASN A 134 5.65 7.95 4.43
N MET A 135 4.52 7.34 4.08
CA MET A 135 3.47 8.01 3.32
C MET A 135 2.96 9.26 4.04
N LEU A 136 2.66 9.16 5.35
CA LEU A 136 2.21 10.30 6.15
C LEU A 136 3.27 11.39 6.23
N LEU A 137 4.53 11.02 6.40
CA LEU A 137 5.66 11.96 6.42
C LEU A 137 5.71 12.80 5.14
N MET A 138 5.59 12.14 3.99
CA MET A 138 5.66 12.80 2.68
C MET A 138 4.38 13.59 2.32
N LEU A 139 3.31 13.49 3.12
CA LEU A 139 2.10 14.28 2.98
C LEU A 139 2.26 15.67 3.61
N GLY A 140 3.10 16.50 3.02
CA GLY A 140 3.28 17.90 3.44
C GLY A 140 4.63 18.22 4.07
N TRP A 141 5.59 17.30 4.01
CA TRP A 141 6.98 17.55 4.37
C TRP A 141 7.90 17.11 3.22
N ASN A 142 9.05 17.79 3.08
CA ASN A 142 10.04 17.44 2.07
C ASN A 142 11.46 17.54 2.69
N PRO A 143 12.30 16.51 2.56
CA PRO A 143 13.66 16.52 3.14
C PRO A 143 14.57 17.58 2.53
N GLY A 144 14.25 18.09 1.34
CA GLY A 144 15.06 19.04 0.56
C GLY A 144 15.99 18.34 -0.44
N ASP A 145 15.82 17.04 -0.63
CA ASP A 145 16.47 16.24 -1.65
C ASP A 145 15.43 15.32 -2.36
N GLU A 146 15.90 14.42 -3.23
CA GLU A 146 15.03 13.55 -4.04
C GLU A 146 14.63 12.24 -3.35
N ARG A 147 15.05 12.02 -2.11
CA ARG A 147 14.70 10.81 -1.36
C ARG A 147 13.23 10.83 -0.96
N GLU A 148 12.59 9.69 -1.10
CA GLU A 148 11.20 9.50 -0.72
C GLU A 148 11.02 8.36 0.31
N LEU A 149 12.02 7.50 0.50
CA LEU A 149 11.99 6.37 1.42
C LEU A 149 12.90 6.63 2.62
N PHE A 150 12.34 6.47 3.83
CA PHE A 150 13.01 6.76 5.09
C PHE A 150 12.59 5.76 6.16
N THR A 151 13.54 5.22 6.90
CA THR A 151 13.19 4.62 8.19
C THR A 151 12.72 5.71 9.16
N ILE A 152 11.99 5.34 10.21
CA ILE A 152 11.54 6.30 11.23
C ILE A 152 12.74 6.96 11.93
N GLU A 153 13.84 6.23 12.11
CA GLU A 153 15.08 6.70 12.72
C GLU A 153 15.79 7.73 11.83
N GLU A 154 15.81 7.50 10.51
CA GLU A 154 16.36 8.47 9.55
C GLU A 154 15.49 9.72 9.51
N ALA A 155 14.16 9.54 9.39
CA ALA A 155 13.22 10.63 9.35
C ALA A 155 13.30 11.50 10.61
N SER A 156 13.40 10.90 11.79
CA SER A 156 13.49 11.63 13.07
C SER A 156 14.73 12.51 13.19
N LYS A 157 15.82 12.15 12.51
CA LYS A 157 17.08 12.94 12.52
C LYS A 157 17.04 14.14 11.59
N ILE A 158 16.25 14.08 10.51
CA ILE A 158 16.24 15.10 9.45
C ILE A 158 14.94 15.91 9.41
N PHE A 159 13.92 15.47 10.15
CA PHE A 159 12.65 16.18 10.24
C PHE A 159 12.82 17.53 10.92
N SER A 160 12.21 18.56 10.32
CA SER A 160 12.13 19.88 10.92
C SER A 160 10.87 20.59 10.40
N LEU A 161 10.30 21.51 11.23
CA LEU A 161 9.08 22.23 10.90
C LEU A 161 9.28 23.25 9.76
N ASP A 162 10.47 23.78 9.58
CA ASP A 162 10.82 24.70 8.49
C ASP A 162 10.76 24.06 7.11
N LYS A 163 10.85 22.74 7.04
CA LYS A 163 10.70 21.94 5.81
C LYS A 163 9.25 21.50 5.53
N VAL A 164 8.31 21.85 6.40
CA VAL A 164 6.88 21.58 6.16
C VAL A 164 6.35 22.48 5.07
N VAL A 165 5.65 21.87 4.11
CA VAL A 165 5.12 22.55 2.93
C VAL A 165 3.90 23.40 3.32
N LYS A 166 3.90 24.68 2.90
CA LYS A 166 2.82 25.64 3.21
C LYS A 166 1.55 25.44 2.39
N SER A 167 1.64 24.76 1.26
CA SER A 167 0.50 24.42 0.40
C SER A 167 -0.09 23.07 0.75
N GLY A 168 -1.39 22.87 0.49
CA GLY A 168 -2.04 21.59 0.74
C GLY A 168 -1.40 20.43 -0.04
N ALA A 169 -1.16 19.33 0.66
CA ALA A 169 -0.62 18.10 0.07
C ALA A 169 -1.75 17.25 -0.50
N ARG A 170 -1.67 16.92 -1.79
CA ARG A 170 -2.67 16.05 -2.43
C ARG A 170 -2.37 14.59 -2.12
N PHE A 171 -3.35 13.91 -1.52
CA PHE A 171 -3.25 12.47 -1.30
C PHE A 171 -3.32 11.72 -2.65
N SER A 172 -2.47 10.73 -2.82
CA SER A 172 -2.46 9.83 -3.98
C SER A 172 -2.54 8.37 -3.51
N PRO A 173 -3.65 7.66 -3.78
CA PRO A 173 -3.77 6.23 -3.48
C PRO A 173 -2.68 5.40 -4.17
N ASP A 174 -2.33 5.75 -5.42
CA ASP A 174 -1.28 5.05 -6.18
C ASP A 174 0.09 5.22 -5.52
N LYS A 175 0.39 6.44 -5.02
CA LYS A 175 1.65 6.69 -4.31
C LYS A 175 1.67 5.96 -2.96
N ALA A 176 0.53 5.89 -2.26
CA ALA A 176 0.42 5.12 -1.03
C ALA A 176 0.69 3.62 -1.28
N ARG A 177 0.11 3.06 -2.35
CA ARG A 177 0.37 1.70 -2.79
C ARG A 177 1.83 1.48 -3.15
N TRP A 178 2.44 2.42 -3.88
CA TRP A 178 3.86 2.37 -4.24
C TRP A 178 4.76 2.36 -3.00
N PHE A 179 4.48 3.17 -1.97
CA PHE A 179 5.24 3.09 -0.72
C PHE A 179 5.17 1.69 -0.13
N ASN A 180 3.97 1.11 -0.05
CA ASN A 180 3.82 -0.24 0.49
C ASN A 180 4.64 -1.28 -0.28
N GLU A 181 4.58 -1.21 -1.60
CA GLU A 181 5.36 -2.05 -2.50
C GLU A 181 6.87 -1.98 -2.24
N GLN A 182 7.42 -0.76 -2.04
CA GLN A 182 8.85 -0.58 -1.76
C GLN A 182 9.24 -1.21 -0.42
N TYR A 183 8.45 -0.97 0.63
CA TYR A 183 8.74 -1.53 1.96
C TYR A 183 8.55 -3.05 2.00
N LEU A 184 7.55 -3.58 1.32
CA LEU A 184 7.32 -5.02 1.22
C LEU A 184 8.49 -5.72 0.51
N ARG A 185 8.98 -5.15 -0.60
CA ARG A 185 10.14 -5.67 -1.35
C ARG A 185 11.45 -5.60 -0.60
N ALA A 186 11.59 -4.64 0.32
CA ALA A 186 12.81 -4.50 1.13
C ALA A 186 12.92 -5.59 2.21
N LYS A 187 11.82 -6.27 2.56
CA LYS A 187 11.83 -7.35 3.56
C LYS A 187 12.41 -8.64 2.97
N GLN A 188 13.08 -9.41 3.82
CA GLN A 188 13.52 -10.74 3.42
C GLN A 188 12.33 -11.69 3.33
N PRO A 189 12.25 -12.56 2.32
CA PRO A 189 11.14 -13.52 2.19
C PRO A 189 10.88 -14.33 3.47
N ALA A 190 11.93 -14.78 4.15
CA ALA A 190 11.83 -15.54 5.40
C ALA A 190 11.08 -14.79 6.51
N GLU A 191 11.19 -13.45 6.58
CA GLU A 191 10.50 -12.61 7.57
C GLU A 191 8.99 -12.56 7.35
N LEU A 192 8.55 -12.75 6.10
CA LEU A 192 7.14 -12.67 5.71
C LEU A 192 6.42 -14.03 5.76
N VAL A 193 7.15 -15.14 5.91
CA VAL A 193 6.55 -16.50 5.97
C VAL A 193 5.47 -16.62 7.04
N PRO A 194 5.65 -16.16 8.30
CA PRO A 194 4.61 -16.26 9.32
C PRO A 194 3.33 -15.51 8.91
N ALA A 195 3.46 -14.28 8.39
CA ALA A 195 2.33 -13.47 7.98
C ALA A 195 1.60 -14.08 6.76
N LEU A 196 2.32 -14.60 5.79
CA LEU A 196 1.73 -15.30 4.63
C LEU A 196 0.98 -16.56 5.09
N THR A 197 1.54 -17.30 6.04
CA THR A 197 0.92 -18.52 6.58
C THR A 197 -0.40 -18.21 7.31
N GLU A 198 -0.42 -17.14 8.11
CA GLU A 198 -1.63 -16.68 8.78
C GLU A 198 -2.70 -16.24 7.77
N LEU A 199 -2.32 -15.44 6.78
CA LEU A 199 -3.21 -15.00 5.70
C LEU A 199 -3.77 -16.19 4.90
N ALA A 200 -2.95 -17.17 4.56
CA ALA A 200 -3.38 -18.38 3.86
C ALA A 200 -4.39 -19.18 4.69
N SER A 201 -4.10 -19.39 5.97
CA SER A 201 -5.00 -20.07 6.91
C SER A 201 -6.36 -19.35 7.02
N PHE A 202 -6.34 -18.02 7.16
CA PHE A 202 -7.56 -17.21 7.22
C PHE A 202 -8.40 -17.33 5.94
N ASN A 203 -7.76 -17.45 4.78
CA ASN A 203 -8.41 -17.60 3.48
C ASN A 203 -8.69 -19.08 3.10
N GLY A 204 -8.44 -20.04 4.00
CA GLY A 204 -8.68 -21.45 3.75
C GLY A 204 -7.75 -22.07 2.69
N ILE A 205 -6.57 -21.47 2.48
CA ILE A 205 -5.55 -21.97 1.57
C ILE A 205 -4.57 -22.84 2.34
N ASP A 206 -4.45 -24.09 1.92
CA ASP A 206 -3.50 -25.05 2.51
C ASP A 206 -2.10 -24.85 1.93
N LEU A 207 -1.14 -24.56 2.78
CA LEU A 207 0.28 -24.44 2.42
C LEU A 207 1.07 -25.73 2.63
N ASN A 208 0.42 -26.85 3.00
CA ASN A 208 1.13 -28.12 3.23
C ASN A 208 1.85 -28.57 1.96
N GLY A 209 3.16 -28.82 2.10
CA GLY A 209 4.02 -29.19 0.99
C GLY A 209 4.43 -28.04 0.05
N VAL A 210 4.03 -26.79 0.37
CA VAL A 210 4.45 -25.61 -0.36
C VAL A 210 5.55 -24.87 0.40
N ASN A 211 6.66 -24.58 -0.24
CA ASN A 211 7.70 -23.76 0.36
C ASN A 211 7.30 -22.27 0.28
N ALA A 212 6.72 -21.76 1.37
CA ALA A 212 6.23 -20.38 1.44
C ALA A 212 7.32 -19.32 1.19
N GLU A 213 8.57 -19.59 1.58
CA GLU A 213 9.69 -18.68 1.31
C GLU A 213 9.99 -18.59 -0.19
N VAL A 214 9.95 -19.70 -0.91
CA VAL A 214 10.13 -19.71 -2.37
C VAL A 214 8.97 -19.01 -3.06
N VAL A 215 7.73 -19.23 -2.60
CA VAL A 215 6.55 -18.50 -3.10
C VAL A 215 6.73 -17.00 -2.97
N LEU A 216 7.16 -16.52 -1.80
CA LEU A 216 7.45 -15.12 -1.57
C LEU A 216 8.54 -14.60 -2.50
N ARG A 217 9.62 -15.35 -2.68
CA ARG A 217 10.72 -15.01 -3.59
C ARG A 217 10.25 -14.83 -5.03
N LEU A 218 9.30 -15.66 -5.48
CA LEU A 218 8.70 -15.57 -6.81
C LEU A 218 7.77 -14.37 -6.99
N MET A 219 7.12 -13.89 -5.90
CA MET A 219 6.00 -12.98 -6.01
C MET A 219 6.24 -11.57 -5.47
N LEU A 220 7.18 -11.36 -4.53
CA LEU A 220 7.36 -10.07 -3.85
C LEU A 220 7.57 -8.88 -4.80
N GLU A 221 8.25 -9.09 -5.92
CA GLU A 221 8.43 -8.00 -6.90
C GLU A 221 7.18 -7.70 -7.75
N ARG A 222 6.12 -8.48 -7.59
CA ARG A 222 4.91 -8.45 -8.44
C ARG A 222 3.66 -8.03 -7.70
N VAL A 223 3.75 -7.94 -6.39
CA VAL A 223 2.64 -7.61 -5.51
C VAL A 223 2.91 -6.29 -4.79
N SER A 224 1.85 -5.57 -4.50
CA SER A 224 1.93 -4.37 -3.68
C SER A 224 1.50 -4.63 -2.24
N PHE A 225 0.78 -5.72 -2.01
CA PHE A 225 0.33 -6.18 -0.70
C PHE A 225 0.58 -7.68 -0.56
N LEU A 226 0.93 -8.10 0.66
CA LEU A 226 1.25 -9.50 0.93
C LEU A 226 0.10 -10.47 0.59
N HIS A 227 -1.15 -10.07 0.84
CA HIS A 227 -2.32 -10.89 0.55
C HIS A 227 -2.51 -11.16 -0.96
N GLU A 228 -2.01 -10.29 -1.84
CA GLU A 228 -2.08 -10.47 -3.29
C GLU A 228 -1.28 -11.71 -3.78
N VAL A 229 -0.35 -12.21 -2.96
CA VAL A 229 0.34 -13.48 -3.23
C VAL A 229 -0.65 -14.64 -3.34
N LEU A 230 -1.73 -14.60 -2.53
CA LEU A 230 -2.75 -15.63 -2.48
C LEU A 230 -3.70 -15.61 -3.69
N ASP A 231 -3.73 -14.52 -4.45
CA ASP A 231 -4.49 -14.43 -5.70
C ASP A 231 -3.91 -15.33 -6.79
N ALA A 232 -2.62 -15.65 -6.70
CA ALA A 232 -1.92 -16.57 -7.57
C ALA A 232 -2.16 -18.04 -7.16
N LYS A 233 -3.43 -18.49 -7.23
CA LYS A 233 -3.88 -19.82 -6.78
C LYS A 233 -3.05 -20.97 -7.36
N TRP A 234 -2.53 -20.81 -8.57
CA TRP A 234 -1.67 -21.76 -9.25
C TRP A 234 -0.33 -22.04 -8.52
N LEU A 235 0.06 -21.21 -7.55
CA LEU A 235 1.19 -21.50 -6.65
C LEU A 235 0.87 -22.62 -5.65
N PHE A 236 -0.39 -22.74 -5.27
CA PHE A 236 -0.85 -23.63 -4.20
C PHE A 236 -1.51 -24.91 -4.74
N GLY A 237 -1.92 -24.91 -6.00
CA GLY A 237 -2.56 -26.06 -6.66
C GLY A 237 -2.48 -25.96 -8.19
N ALA A 238 -2.97 -26.97 -8.90
CA ALA A 238 -3.16 -26.86 -10.34
C ALA A 238 -4.29 -25.86 -10.62
N PRO A 239 -4.17 -25.00 -11.66
CA PRO A 239 -5.23 -24.06 -12.00
C PRO A 239 -6.49 -24.83 -12.44
N LEU A 240 -7.66 -24.33 -12.01
CA LEU A 240 -8.94 -24.87 -12.48
C LEU A 240 -9.28 -24.28 -13.86
N LYS A 241 -10.26 -24.85 -14.57
CA LYS A 241 -10.68 -24.36 -15.90
C LYS A 241 -11.09 -22.87 -15.87
N GLU A 242 -11.78 -22.46 -14.82
CA GLU A 242 -12.23 -21.06 -14.61
C GLU A 242 -11.08 -20.08 -14.36
N ASP A 243 -9.89 -20.55 -13.97
CA ASP A 243 -8.71 -19.72 -13.76
C ASP A 243 -8.02 -19.35 -15.08
N PHE A 244 -8.38 -20.01 -16.19
CA PHE A 244 -7.77 -19.75 -17.48
C PHE A 244 -8.35 -18.48 -18.12
N ASP A 245 -7.48 -17.56 -18.54
CA ASP A 245 -7.85 -16.40 -19.34
C ASP A 245 -8.24 -16.82 -20.77
N GLY A 246 -9.53 -17.11 -20.94
CA GLY A 246 -10.06 -17.58 -22.24
C GLY A 246 -9.83 -16.60 -23.38
N LYS A 247 -9.79 -15.28 -23.12
CA LYS A 247 -9.48 -14.27 -24.17
C LYS A 247 -8.01 -14.37 -24.61
N MET A 248 -7.13 -14.53 -23.64
CA MET A 248 -5.70 -14.68 -23.93
C MET A 248 -5.40 -16.02 -24.60
N VAL A 249 -6.04 -17.09 -24.14
CA VAL A 249 -5.98 -18.42 -24.77
C VAL A 249 -6.34 -18.30 -26.27
N ARG A 250 -7.53 -17.80 -26.62
CA ARG A 250 -7.96 -17.65 -28.02
C ARG A 250 -7.04 -16.76 -28.86
N LYS A 251 -6.46 -15.74 -28.26
CA LYS A 251 -5.56 -14.80 -28.93
C LYS A 251 -4.17 -15.40 -29.19
N LYS A 252 -3.66 -16.20 -28.24
CA LYS A 252 -2.24 -16.59 -28.21
C LYS A 252 -1.98 -18.08 -28.50
N TRP A 253 -2.95 -18.94 -28.25
CA TRP A 253 -2.82 -20.34 -28.59
C TRP A 253 -3.19 -20.57 -30.05
N LYS A 254 -2.27 -21.13 -30.82
CA LYS A 254 -2.41 -21.40 -32.25
C LYS A 254 -2.29 -22.91 -32.52
N PRO A 255 -2.76 -23.43 -33.67
CA PRO A 255 -2.66 -24.86 -33.97
C PRO A 255 -1.23 -25.42 -33.84
N GLU A 256 -0.24 -24.64 -34.23
CA GLU A 256 1.18 -25.01 -34.10
C GLU A 256 1.70 -25.02 -32.67
N THR A 257 1.00 -24.40 -31.70
CA THR A 257 1.45 -24.28 -30.31
C THR A 257 1.58 -25.63 -29.62
N VAL A 258 0.73 -26.61 -29.97
CA VAL A 258 0.80 -27.98 -29.42
C VAL A 258 2.15 -28.61 -29.76
N GLY A 259 2.64 -28.42 -31.01
CA GLY A 259 3.96 -28.85 -31.41
C GLY A 259 5.07 -28.26 -30.56
N TYR A 260 5.03 -26.92 -30.36
CA TYR A 260 6.00 -26.24 -29.50
C TYR A 260 5.98 -26.74 -28.06
N MET A 261 4.81 -27.08 -27.51
CA MET A 261 4.71 -27.66 -26.17
C MET A 261 5.26 -29.07 -26.09
N THR A 262 5.13 -29.84 -27.15
CA THR A 262 5.73 -31.19 -27.26
C THR A 262 7.26 -31.08 -27.26
N ASP A 263 7.82 -30.18 -28.06
CA ASP A 263 9.27 -29.93 -28.12
C ASP A 263 9.79 -29.45 -26.76
N LEU A 264 9.08 -28.54 -26.13
CA LEU A 264 9.39 -28.04 -24.78
C LEU A 264 9.40 -29.17 -23.74
N LYS A 265 8.39 -30.05 -23.73
CA LYS A 265 8.36 -31.21 -22.82
C LYS A 265 9.55 -32.13 -23.02
N SER A 266 9.89 -32.42 -24.28
CA SER A 266 11.05 -33.25 -24.62
C SER A 266 12.34 -32.61 -24.10
N MET A 267 12.51 -31.30 -24.28
CA MET A 267 13.66 -30.56 -23.77
C MET A 267 13.72 -30.63 -22.25
N LEU A 268 12.60 -30.27 -21.55
CA LEU A 268 12.54 -30.27 -20.09
C LEU A 268 12.89 -31.62 -19.47
N SER A 269 12.49 -32.74 -20.12
CA SER A 269 12.78 -34.08 -19.65
C SER A 269 14.26 -34.44 -19.65
N ASN A 270 15.10 -33.67 -20.34
CA ASN A 270 16.55 -33.89 -20.45
C ASN A 270 17.37 -32.89 -19.62
N VAL A 271 16.71 -31.99 -18.84
CA VAL A 271 17.40 -31.01 -17.99
C VAL A 271 17.78 -31.63 -16.66
N GLU A 272 19.08 -31.68 -16.36
CA GLU A 272 19.62 -32.20 -15.09
C GLU A 272 20.88 -31.39 -14.71
N PRO A 273 20.90 -30.73 -13.53
CA PRO A 273 19.81 -30.62 -12.55
C PRO A 273 18.64 -29.74 -13.06
N PHE A 274 17.41 -29.99 -12.56
CA PHE A 274 16.22 -29.25 -12.97
C PHE A 274 16.15 -27.91 -12.21
N LYS A 275 16.98 -26.97 -12.64
CA LYS A 275 17.14 -25.62 -12.08
C LYS A 275 16.79 -24.55 -13.12
N ALA A 276 16.34 -23.39 -12.66
CA ALA A 276 15.90 -22.31 -13.55
C ALA A 276 16.95 -21.92 -14.58
N ASP A 277 18.19 -21.74 -14.17
CA ASP A 277 19.30 -21.38 -15.05
C ASP A 277 19.60 -22.46 -16.08
N ASP A 278 19.57 -23.75 -15.68
CA ASP A 278 19.80 -24.88 -16.57
C ASP A 278 18.64 -25.04 -17.56
N ILE A 279 17.38 -24.85 -17.11
CA ILE A 279 16.20 -24.85 -17.96
C ILE A 279 16.31 -23.73 -19.01
N GLU A 280 16.70 -22.52 -18.60
CA GLU A 280 16.85 -21.38 -19.49
C GLU A 280 17.98 -21.60 -20.50
N ALA A 281 19.11 -22.18 -20.07
CA ALA A 281 20.23 -22.53 -20.95
C ALA A 281 19.81 -23.54 -22.02
N GLN A 282 19.17 -24.65 -21.61
CA GLN A 282 18.65 -25.66 -22.52
C GLN A 282 17.58 -25.13 -23.47
N PHE A 283 16.74 -24.20 -23.00
CA PHE A 283 15.74 -23.50 -23.83
C PHE A 283 16.41 -22.72 -24.97
N LYS A 284 17.52 -22.04 -24.69
CA LYS A 284 18.32 -21.30 -25.68
C LYS A 284 19.04 -22.24 -26.65
N GLU A 285 19.65 -23.31 -26.15
CA GLU A 285 20.40 -24.32 -26.96
C GLU A 285 19.49 -25.05 -27.96
N ASN A 286 18.25 -25.36 -27.54
CA ASN A 286 17.28 -26.04 -28.42
C ASN A 286 16.61 -25.07 -29.42
N ALA A 287 17.08 -23.82 -29.51
CA ALA A 287 16.57 -22.79 -30.42
C ALA A 287 15.06 -22.57 -30.31
N LEU A 288 14.47 -22.80 -29.14
CA LEU A 288 13.05 -22.52 -28.88
C LEU A 288 12.79 -21.01 -28.88
N SER A 289 11.78 -20.59 -29.61
CA SER A 289 11.43 -19.18 -29.71
C SER A 289 10.77 -18.68 -28.42
N PHE A 290 11.45 -17.80 -27.69
CA PHE A 290 10.89 -17.15 -26.49
C PHE A 290 9.48 -16.56 -26.74
N GLY A 291 9.29 -15.88 -27.87
CA GLY A 291 8.02 -15.25 -28.21
C GLY A 291 6.88 -16.22 -28.52
N GLN A 292 7.19 -17.41 -29.00
CA GLN A 292 6.21 -18.44 -29.39
C GLN A 292 5.93 -19.45 -28.28
N VAL A 293 6.88 -19.70 -27.38
CA VAL A 293 6.82 -20.80 -26.40
C VAL A 293 6.52 -20.31 -25.00
N LEU A 294 7.14 -19.22 -24.52
CA LEU A 294 7.04 -18.82 -23.10
C LEU A 294 5.62 -18.47 -22.66
N LEU A 295 4.86 -17.75 -23.48
CA LEU A 295 3.49 -17.38 -23.09
C LEU A 295 2.55 -18.60 -23.13
N PRO A 296 2.54 -19.47 -24.16
CA PRO A 296 1.84 -20.74 -24.11
C PRO A 296 2.24 -21.62 -22.91
N PHE A 297 3.52 -21.71 -22.61
CA PHE A 297 4.03 -22.43 -21.44
C PHE A 297 3.43 -21.88 -20.15
N ARG A 298 3.42 -20.55 -20.00
CA ARG A 298 2.78 -19.87 -18.86
C ARG A 298 1.29 -20.20 -18.79
N LEU A 299 0.56 -20.05 -19.88
CA LEU A 299 -0.87 -20.37 -19.93
C LEU A 299 -1.15 -21.82 -19.53
N ALA A 300 -0.34 -22.77 -20.01
CA ALA A 300 -0.50 -24.17 -19.65
C ALA A 300 -0.28 -24.42 -18.15
N LEU A 301 0.71 -23.75 -17.53
CA LEU A 301 1.03 -23.97 -16.11
C LEU A 301 0.14 -23.20 -15.14
N THR A 302 -0.35 -22.00 -15.53
CA THR A 302 -0.97 -21.05 -14.60
C THR A 302 -2.38 -20.61 -14.99
N GLY A 303 -2.82 -20.89 -16.21
CA GLY A 303 -4.06 -20.32 -16.78
C GLY A 303 -3.97 -18.82 -17.08
N SER A 304 -2.89 -18.13 -16.69
CA SER A 304 -2.73 -16.68 -16.70
C SER A 304 -1.62 -16.21 -17.63
N GLY A 305 -1.71 -14.98 -18.14
CA GLY A 305 -0.63 -14.36 -18.92
C GLY A 305 0.44 -13.66 -18.10
N GLY A 306 0.20 -13.46 -16.80
CA GLY A 306 1.11 -12.80 -15.85
C GLY A 306 1.74 -13.77 -14.84
N GLY A 307 2.80 -13.35 -14.19
CA GLY A 307 3.44 -14.16 -13.14
C GLY A 307 4.97 -14.10 -13.16
N PRO A 308 5.66 -14.92 -12.36
CA PRO A 308 7.13 -14.97 -12.27
C PRO A 308 7.79 -15.47 -13.56
N SER A 309 9.11 -15.56 -13.55
CA SER A 309 9.83 -16.30 -14.60
C SER A 309 9.28 -17.72 -14.70
N MET A 310 9.09 -18.21 -15.92
CA MET A 310 8.59 -19.57 -16.14
C MET A 310 9.64 -20.62 -15.78
N PHE A 311 10.90 -20.27 -15.84
CA PHE A 311 11.99 -21.13 -15.44
C PHE A 311 12.04 -21.30 -13.92
N ASP A 312 11.94 -20.19 -13.18
CA ASP A 312 11.86 -20.23 -11.71
C ASP A 312 10.60 -20.96 -11.23
N PHE A 313 9.48 -20.78 -11.93
CA PHE A 313 8.25 -21.47 -11.58
C PHE A 313 8.29 -22.95 -11.90
N ALA A 314 8.92 -23.36 -13.00
CA ALA A 314 9.16 -24.77 -13.32
C ALA A 314 10.09 -25.43 -12.28
N GLU A 315 11.18 -24.76 -11.88
CA GLU A 315 12.04 -25.23 -10.78
C GLU A 315 11.25 -25.41 -9.49
N PHE A 316 10.40 -24.44 -9.13
CA PHE A 316 9.55 -24.51 -7.94
C PHE A 316 8.61 -25.73 -7.96
N LEU A 317 8.01 -26.03 -9.11
CA LEU A 317 7.13 -27.20 -9.29
C LEU A 317 7.90 -28.53 -9.29
N GLY A 318 9.12 -28.52 -9.80
CA GLY A 318 9.88 -29.71 -10.18
C GLY A 318 9.44 -30.32 -11.51
N LEU A 319 10.27 -31.17 -12.08
CA LEU A 319 10.07 -31.73 -13.41
C LEU A 319 8.71 -32.44 -13.56
N GLU A 320 8.42 -33.41 -12.67
CA GLU A 320 7.20 -34.23 -12.75
C GLU A 320 5.93 -33.37 -12.80
N LYS A 321 5.75 -32.49 -11.81
CA LYS A 321 4.58 -31.60 -11.76
C LYS A 321 4.53 -30.60 -12.92
N THR A 322 5.68 -30.17 -13.42
CA THR A 322 5.74 -29.28 -14.58
C THR A 322 5.19 -29.97 -15.82
N LEU A 323 5.62 -31.23 -16.09
CA LEU A 323 5.14 -32.00 -17.23
C LEU A 323 3.64 -32.33 -17.10
N GLU A 324 3.19 -32.78 -15.92
CA GLU A 324 1.77 -33.03 -15.62
C GLU A 324 0.90 -31.80 -15.87
N ARG A 325 1.35 -30.62 -15.40
CA ARG A 325 0.59 -29.37 -15.60
C ARG A 325 0.56 -28.92 -17.05
N ILE A 326 1.62 -29.14 -17.81
CA ILE A 326 1.61 -28.86 -19.24
C ILE A 326 0.52 -29.70 -19.93
N ASP A 327 0.48 -31.02 -19.68
CA ASP A 327 -0.51 -31.90 -20.27
C ASP A 327 -1.93 -31.54 -19.88
N TYR A 328 -2.16 -31.30 -18.59
CA TYR A 328 -3.45 -30.84 -18.07
C TYR A 328 -3.88 -29.51 -18.73
N GLY A 329 -2.97 -28.53 -18.75
CA GLY A 329 -3.23 -27.20 -19.30
C GLY A 329 -3.55 -27.24 -20.81
N ILE A 330 -2.85 -28.06 -21.58
CA ILE A 330 -3.16 -28.29 -23.00
C ILE A 330 -4.61 -28.79 -23.14
N GLY A 331 -4.99 -29.81 -22.38
CA GLY A 331 -6.35 -30.36 -22.44
C GLY A 331 -7.43 -29.35 -22.05
N VAL A 332 -7.19 -28.50 -21.03
CA VAL A 332 -8.12 -27.45 -20.65
C VAL A 332 -8.24 -26.39 -21.75
N ILE A 333 -7.10 -25.97 -22.32
CA ILE A 333 -7.05 -24.97 -23.38
C ILE A 333 -7.76 -25.45 -24.64
N GLU A 334 -7.58 -26.71 -25.04
CA GLU A 334 -8.31 -27.30 -26.16
C GLU A 334 -9.80 -27.31 -25.95
N ASN A 335 -10.27 -27.64 -24.73
CA ASN A 335 -11.68 -27.57 -24.39
C ASN A 335 -12.22 -26.13 -24.46
N ILE A 336 -11.46 -25.11 -24.00
CA ILE A 336 -11.86 -23.70 -24.10
C ILE A 336 -11.99 -23.27 -25.56
N LEU A 337 -11.15 -23.81 -26.45
CA LEU A 337 -11.19 -23.47 -27.89
C LEU A 337 -12.33 -24.17 -28.64
N LEU A 338 -12.85 -25.29 -28.11
CA LEU A 338 -13.96 -26.06 -28.68
C LEU A 338 -15.34 -25.53 -28.25
N GLU A 339 -15.41 -24.69 -27.20
CA GLU A 339 -16.65 -24.14 -26.65
C GLU A 339 -17.18 -22.90 -27.41
N GLU A 340 -16.83 -22.73 -28.68
CA GLU A 340 -17.45 -21.81 -29.63
C GLU A 340 -18.61 -22.53 -30.34
#